data_2197c7646409e0ea6fa05044665adc78
#
_entry.id   2197c7646409e0ea6fa05044665adc78
#
_cell.length_a   1.000
_cell.length_b   1.000
_cell.length_c   1.000
_cell.angle_alpha   90.00
_cell.angle_beta   90.00
_cell.angle_gamma   90.00
#
_symmetry.space_group_name_H-M   'P 1'
#
loop_
_entity.id
_entity.type
_entity.pdbx_description
1 polymer ?
#
loop_
_entity_poly.entity_id
_entity_poly.type
_entity_poly.pdbx_seq_one_letter_code
_entity_poly.pdbx_strand_id
1 'polypeptide(L)'
;HLKEIPEDADDAMMSYEVDPENYSATYAEYKITLGKECRAGYHFALKMDDYTADGNLAPARYYIEGTDEDRAELAAMLAAAGYGTANANFCFDEEKNEAGGNSFESRWADYNLTPDTEYVIAYCGKNYYGDVSEVYFSEPFRTKKLVKDNPDANKSGILLEFSDITRTSLKFNFTYDPANTACFKFICIKNGDFDLHEAYSMVTVPPVD
;
A
#
# COMPACT_ATOMS: atom_id res chain seq x y z
N HIS A 1 -30.70 11.32 -20.65
CA HIS A 1 -30.33 12.40 -19.73
C HIS A 1 -28.84 12.29 -19.48
N LEU A 2 -28.11 13.32 -19.92
CA LEU A 2 -26.73 13.50 -19.47
C LEU A 2 -26.84 13.90 -17.99
N LYS A 3 -26.27 13.07 -17.10
CA LYS A 3 -26.15 13.40 -15.68
C LYS A 3 -25.18 14.58 -15.59
N GLU A 4 -25.55 15.63 -14.91
CA GLU A 4 -24.60 16.70 -14.60
C GLU A 4 -23.55 16.13 -13.65
N ILE A 5 -22.30 16.37 -13.98
CA ILE A 5 -21.17 16.08 -13.09
C ILE A 5 -21.30 17.07 -11.92
N PRO A 6 -21.27 16.63 -10.65
CA PRO A 6 -21.27 17.55 -9.52
C PRO A 6 -20.12 18.56 -9.67
N GLU A 7 -20.39 19.83 -9.38
CA GLU A 7 -19.35 20.88 -9.37
C GLU A 7 -18.20 20.55 -8.39
N ASP A 8 -18.42 19.60 -7.48
CA ASP A 8 -17.52 19.17 -6.41
C ASP A 8 -16.79 17.86 -6.76
N ALA A 9 -16.35 17.67 -8.02
CA ALA A 9 -15.50 16.53 -8.39
C ALA A 9 -14.23 16.41 -7.50
N ASP A 10 -13.83 17.51 -6.86
CA ASP A 10 -12.75 17.59 -5.88
C ASP A 10 -13.00 16.78 -4.59
N ASP A 11 -14.25 16.38 -4.32
CA ASP A 11 -14.59 15.51 -3.17
C ASP A 11 -14.17 14.04 -3.37
N ALA A 12 -13.64 13.68 -4.55
CA ALA A 12 -13.05 12.36 -4.79
C ALA A 12 -11.69 12.17 -4.08
N MET A 13 -11.47 12.90 -3.01
CA MET A 13 -10.21 12.94 -2.28
C MET A 13 -10.03 11.73 -1.36
N MET A 14 -8.83 11.17 -1.35
CA MET A 14 -8.37 10.26 -0.29
C MET A 14 -7.52 11.02 0.71
N SER A 15 -7.64 10.65 1.99
CA SER A 15 -6.67 11.04 3.01
C SER A 15 -5.83 9.84 3.42
N TYR A 16 -4.57 10.11 3.71
CA TYR A 16 -3.63 9.10 4.20
C TYR A 16 -3.11 9.48 5.57
N GLU A 17 -2.99 8.45 6.40
CA GLU A 17 -2.14 8.51 7.57
C GLU A 17 -1.06 7.44 7.40
N VAL A 18 0.19 7.83 7.55
CA VAL A 18 1.31 6.90 7.56
C VAL A 18 1.68 6.65 9.00
N ASP A 19 1.53 5.43 9.46
CA ASP A 19 1.87 5.05 10.82
C ASP A 19 3.40 4.92 10.95
N PRO A 20 4.08 5.87 11.66
CA PRO A 20 5.53 5.86 11.76
C PRO A 20 6.08 4.69 12.59
N GLU A 21 5.26 4.00 13.35
CA GLU A 21 5.68 2.85 14.15
C GLU A 21 5.79 1.57 13.30
N ASN A 22 5.10 1.51 12.17
CA ASN A 22 5.05 0.36 11.28
C ASN A 22 6.04 0.45 10.11
N TYR A 23 7.10 1.23 10.23
CA TYR A 23 8.16 1.23 9.22
C TYR A 23 9.27 0.25 9.55
N SER A 24 9.62 -0.56 8.57
CA SER A 24 10.88 -1.30 8.54
C SER A 24 11.85 -0.71 7.52
N ALA A 25 12.93 -1.43 7.26
CA ALA A 25 13.85 -1.06 6.20
C ALA A 25 13.26 -1.24 4.79
N THR A 26 12.27 -2.12 4.63
CA THR A 26 11.72 -2.52 3.33
C THR A 26 10.20 -2.52 3.28
N TYR A 27 9.56 -1.97 4.31
CA TYR A 27 8.11 -2.05 4.49
C TYR A 27 7.58 -0.75 5.10
N ALA A 28 6.39 -0.33 4.67
CA ALA A 28 5.61 0.72 5.32
C ALA A 28 4.11 0.39 5.22
N GLU A 29 3.43 0.54 6.34
CA GLU A 29 1.96 0.45 6.42
C GLU A 29 1.37 1.84 6.57
N TYR A 30 0.23 2.06 5.93
CA TYR A 30 -0.50 3.30 6.01
C TYR A 30 -2.01 3.09 5.94
N LYS A 31 -2.74 4.00 6.57
CA LYS A 31 -4.18 4.05 6.54
C LYS A 31 -4.65 4.82 5.32
N ILE A 32 -5.70 4.33 4.67
CA ILE A 32 -6.39 4.99 3.55
C ILE A 32 -7.81 5.31 4.00
N THR A 33 -8.20 6.56 3.88
CA THR A 33 -9.57 6.99 4.08
C THR A 33 -10.13 7.55 2.77
N LEU A 34 -11.16 6.92 2.24
CA LEU A 34 -11.88 7.39 1.06
C LEU A 34 -13.08 8.25 1.49
N GLY A 35 -13.20 9.44 0.94
CA GLY A 35 -14.35 10.31 1.14
C GLY A 35 -15.66 9.67 0.64
N LYS A 36 -16.79 10.16 1.13
CA LYS A 36 -18.13 9.63 0.80
C LYS A 36 -18.46 9.68 -0.69
N GLU A 37 -17.95 10.66 -1.42
CA GLU A 37 -18.14 10.86 -2.87
C GLU A 37 -17.12 10.06 -3.69
N CYS A 38 -16.09 9.52 -3.06
CA CYS A 38 -15.04 8.77 -3.70
C CYS A 38 -15.46 7.33 -3.93
N ARG A 39 -15.63 6.92 -5.17
CA ARG A 39 -15.93 5.54 -5.56
C ARG A 39 -14.72 4.63 -5.41
N ALA A 40 -13.55 5.12 -5.73
CA ALA A 40 -12.29 4.41 -5.63
C ALA A 40 -11.15 5.38 -5.40
N GLY A 41 -10.09 4.91 -4.75
CA GLY A 41 -8.86 5.64 -4.58
C GLY A 41 -7.68 4.88 -5.15
N TYR A 42 -6.68 5.59 -5.62
CA TYR A 42 -5.45 5.04 -6.19
C TYR A 42 -4.24 5.66 -5.52
N HIS A 43 -3.22 4.87 -5.30
CA HIS A 43 -2.01 5.30 -4.61
C HIS A 43 -0.77 4.57 -5.09
N PHE A 44 0.37 5.18 -4.83
CA PHE A 44 1.69 4.60 -5.09
C PHE A 44 2.75 5.26 -4.20
N ALA A 45 3.69 4.45 -3.66
CA ALA A 45 4.83 4.97 -2.90
C ALA A 45 5.92 5.45 -3.87
N LEU A 46 6.21 6.73 -3.87
CA LEU A 46 7.24 7.35 -4.69
C LEU A 46 8.46 7.67 -3.84
N LYS A 47 9.66 7.38 -4.35
CA LYS A 47 10.90 7.90 -3.78
C LYS A 47 10.95 9.41 -3.92
N MET A 48 11.41 10.12 -2.89
CA MET A 48 11.49 11.57 -2.92
C MET A 48 12.43 12.10 -4.00
N ASP A 49 13.63 11.55 -4.09
CA ASP A 49 14.71 12.08 -4.91
C ASP A 49 15.27 11.08 -5.96
N ASP A 50 14.63 9.94 -6.17
CA ASP A 50 15.09 8.91 -7.11
C ASP A 50 13.91 8.25 -7.82
N TYR A 51 14.16 7.68 -9.00
CA TYR A 51 13.12 6.98 -9.75
C TYR A 51 12.63 5.74 -9.02
N THR A 52 11.31 5.53 -9.04
CA THR A 52 10.71 4.33 -8.49
C THR A 52 10.76 3.23 -9.55
N ALA A 53 11.41 2.10 -9.20
CA ALA A 53 11.76 1.04 -10.15
C ALA A 53 10.54 0.38 -10.82
N ASP A 54 9.43 0.28 -10.09
CA ASP A 54 8.27 -0.51 -10.52
C ASP A 54 7.35 0.19 -11.54
N GLY A 55 7.62 1.43 -11.91
CA GLY A 55 6.73 2.16 -12.84
C GLY A 55 7.43 3.18 -13.72
N ASN A 56 8.74 3.29 -13.66
CA ASN A 56 9.50 4.39 -14.30
C ASN A 56 8.97 5.79 -13.91
N LEU A 57 8.33 5.89 -12.74
CA LEU A 57 7.81 7.15 -12.25
C LEU A 57 8.97 8.05 -11.81
N ALA A 58 8.89 9.31 -12.19
CA ALA A 58 9.83 10.32 -11.76
C ALA A 58 9.86 10.45 -10.22
N PRO A 59 10.94 11.02 -9.65
CA PRO A 59 10.99 11.33 -8.23
C PRO A 59 9.78 12.15 -7.79
N ALA A 60 9.30 11.94 -6.58
CA ALA A 60 8.16 12.69 -6.04
C ALA A 60 8.38 14.20 -6.11
N ARG A 61 9.61 14.65 -5.86
CA ARG A 61 10.00 16.07 -5.95
C ARG A 61 9.68 16.69 -7.30
N TYR A 62 9.86 15.95 -8.39
CA TYR A 62 9.51 16.42 -9.74
C TYR A 62 8.04 16.82 -9.84
N TYR A 63 7.14 16.02 -9.27
CA TYR A 63 5.70 16.32 -9.29
C TYR A 63 5.28 17.35 -8.24
N ILE A 64 5.90 17.33 -7.06
CA ILE A 64 5.60 18.27 -5.96
C ILE A 64 5.97 19.71 -6.38
N GLU A 65 7.13 19.88 -7.01
CA GLU A 65 7.65 21.17 -7.47
C GLU A 65 7.25 21.50 -8.92
N GLY A 66 6.62 20.54 -9.61
CA GLY A 66 6.27 20.62 -11.03
C GLY A 66 5.02 21.43 -11.31
N THR A 67 4.58 21.36 -12.56
CA THR A 67 3.37 22.05 -13.05
C THR A 67 2.09 21.29 -12.72
N ASP A 68 0.95 21.93 -12.93
CA ASP A 68 -0.36 21.28 -12.80
C ASP A 68 -0.52 20.16 -13.85
N GLU A 69 0.09 20.31 -15.03
CA GLU A 69 0.11 19.29 -16.08
C GLU A 69 0.88 18.05 -15.63
N ASP A 70 2.04 18.21 -14.98
CA ASP A 70 2.83 17.09 -14.46
C ASP A 70 2.03 16.31 -13.39
N ARG A 71 1.32 17.03 -12.51
CA ARG A 71 0.46 16.44 -11.49
C ARG A 71 -0.76 15.73 -12.09
N ALA A 72 -1.37 16.31 -13.11
CA ALA A 72 -2.50 15.70 -13.83
C ALA A 72 -2.07 14.41 -14.56
N GLU A 73 -0.87 14.40 -15.15
CA GLU A 73 -0.30 13.19 -15.75
C GLU A 73 -0.09 12.10 -14.70
N LEU A 74 0.48 12.44 -13.54
CA LEU A 74 0.64 11.49 -12.44
C LEU A 74 -0.70 10.96 -11.94
N ALA A 75 -1.72 11.81 -11.77
CA ALA A 75 -3.05 11.37 -11.37
C ALA A 75 -3.67 10.38 -12.37
N ALA A 76 -3.52 10.66 -13.67
CA ALA A 76 -3.97 9.75 -14.73
C ALA A 76 -3.22 8.40 -14.71
N MET A 77 -1.91 8.43 -14.47
CA MET A 77 -1.08 7.22 -14.34
C MET A 77 -1.48 6.39 -13.11
N LEU A 78 -1.73 7.03 -11.97
CA LEU A 78 -2.22 6.35 -10.76
C LEU A 78 -3.58 5.68 -11.01
N ALA A 79 -4.51 6.39 -11.63
CA ALA A 79 -5.84 5.86 -11.93
C ALA A 79 -5.83 4.71 -12.96
N ALA A 80 -4.80 4.63 -13.80
CA ALA A 80 -4.65 3.58 -14.81
C ALA A 80 -3.88 2.36 -14.30
N ALA A 81 -2.87 2.54 -13.47
CA ALA A 81 -1.90 1.50 -13.11
C ALA A 81 -1.57 1.44 -11.61
N GLY A 82 -2.03 2.40 -10.80
CA GLY A 82 -1.81 2.42 -9.36
C GLY A 82 -2.61 1.33 -8.62
N TYR A 83 -2.21 1.09 -7.38
CA TYR A 83 -2.98 0.23 -6.49
C TYR A 83 -4.29 0.92 -6.14
N GLY A 84 -5.40 0.21 -6.31
CA GLY A 84 -6.74 0.76 -6.13
C GLY A 84 -7.44 0.19 -4.91
N THR A 85 -8.13 1.05 -4.18
CA THR A 85 -9.05 0.67 -3.10
C THR A 85 -10.45 1.16 -3.44
N ALA A 86 -11.41 0.24 -3.54
CA ALA A 86 -12.81 0.60 -3.78
C ALA A 86 -13.48 1.00 -2.47
N ASN A 87 -14.31 2.05 -2.51
CA ASN A 87 -15.13 2.42 -1.36
C ASN A 87 -16.31 1.43 -1.23
N ALA A 88 -16.23 0.56 -0.23
CA ALA A 88 -17.28 -0.44 0.03
C ALA A 88 -18.61 0.18 0.48
N ASN A 89 -18.60 1.41 0.95
CA ASN A 89 -19.78 2.15 1.41
C ASN A 89 -20.32 3.14 0.38
N PHE A 90 -19.71 3.17 -0.81
CA PHE A 90 -20.16 4.06 -1.88
C PHE A 90 -21.56 3.65 -2.34
N CYS A 91 -22.42 4.64 -2.55
CA CYS A 91 -23.73 4.45 -3.17
C CYS A 91 -24.07 5.63 -4.09
N PHE A 92 -24.99 5.40 -5.00
CA PHE A 92 -25.56 6.43 -5.85
C PHE A 92 -27.06 6.46 -5.64
N ASP A 93 -27.60 7.64 -5.28
CA ASP A 93 -29.03 7.87 -5.13
C ASP A 93 -29.61 8.34 -6.47
N GLU A 94 -30.24 7.44 -7.19
CA GLU A 94 -30.81 7.74 -8.52
C GLU A 94 -31.98 8.74 -8.46
N GLU A 95 -32.74 8.79 -7.35
CA GLU A 95 -33.87 9.71 -7.20
C GLU A 95 -33.37 11.14 -7.06
N LYS A 96 -32.25 11.34 -6.36
CA LYS A 96 -31.63 12.66 -6.21
C LYS A 96 -30.58 12.96 -7.29
N ASN A 97 -30.21 11.97 -8.08
CA ASN A 97 -29.11 12.04 -9.03
C ASN A 97 -27.79 12.47 -8.37
N GLU A 98 -27.55 11.98 -7.18
CA GLU A 98 -26.39 12.30 -6.35
C GLU A 98 -25.56 11.05 -6.10
N ALA A 99 -24.23 11.21 -6.11
CA ALA A 99 -23.30 10.21 -5.67
C ALA A 99 -22.88 10.49 -4.22
N GLY A 100 -22.66 9.44 -3.45
CA GLY A 100 -22.21 9.57 -2.07
C GLY A 100 -22.48 8.33 -1.25
N GLY A 101 -22.18 8.42 0.03
CA GLY A 101 -22.33 7.31 0.97
C GLY A 101 -21.67 7.65 2.28
N ASN A 102 -21.07 6.65 2.91
CA ASN A 102 -20.20 6.86 4.05
C ASN A 102 -18.74 6.83 3.60
N SER A 103 -17.87 7.47 4.34
CA SER A 103 -16.43 7.28 4.19
C SER A 103 -16.05 5.81 4.44
N PHE A 104 -14.97 5.39 3.81
CA PHE A 104 -14.45 4.03 3.93
C PHE A 104 -12.98 4.08 4.36
N GLU A 105 -12.65 3.33 5.39
CA GLU A 105 -11.27 3.20 5.87
C GLU A 105 -10.71 1.82 5.52
N SER A 106 -9.46 1.79 5.09
CA SER A 106 -8.71 0.59 4.78
C SER A 106 -7.26 0.77 5.20
N ARG A 107 -6.53 -0.33 5.30
CA ARG A 107 -5.07 -0.33 5.48
C ARG A 107 -4.41 -0.93 4.26
N TRP A 108 -3.28 -0.36 3.92
CA TRP A 108 -2.42 -0.84 2.85
C TRP A 108 -1.00 -0.93 3.33
N ALA A 109 -0.24 -1.82 2.74
CA ALA A 109 1.15 -1.96 3.04
C ALA A 109 1.99 -2.12 1.77
N ASP A 110 3.03 -1.32 1.65
CA ASP A 110 4.03 -1.47 0.59
C ASP A 110 5.22 -2.26 1.09
N TYR A 111 5.63 -3.21 0.27
CA TYR A 111 6.76 -4.11 0.50
C TYR A 111 7.85 -3.88 -0.54
N ASN A 112 9.06 -4.35 -0.24
CA ASN A 112 10.23 -4.21 -1.10
C ASN A 112 10.70 -2.77 -1.29
N LEU A 113 10.38 -1.89 -0.35
CA LEU A 113 10.91 -0.54 -0.33
C LEU A 113 12.44 -0.56 -0.19
N THR A 114 13.10 0.45 -0.71
CA THR A 114 14.55 0.61 -0.57
C THR A 114 14.87 1.10 0.85
N PRO A 115 15.83 0.46 1.55
CA PRO A 115 16.27 0.91 2.87
C PRO A 115 16.86 2.33 2.87
N ASP A 116 16.75 3.02 4.01
CA ASP A 116 17.30 4.37 4.25
C ASP A 116 16.91 5.38 3.15
N THR A 117 15.72 5.24 2.62
CA THR A 117 15.22 6.02 1.49
C THR A 117 13.97 6.78 1.89
N GLU A 118 13.88 8.03 1.47
CA GLU A 118 12.73 8.87 1.71
C GLU A 118 11.66 8.66 0.66
N TYR A 119 10.42 8.54 1.13
CA TYR A 119 9.24 8.30 0.31
C TYR A 119 8.11 9.27 0.67
N VAL A 120 7.21 9.44 -0.25
CA VAL A 120 5.84 9.92 -0.03
C VAL A 120 4.85 8.95 -0.67
N ILE A 121 3.62 8.94 -0.21
CA ILE A 121 2.54 8.28 -0.92
C ILE A 121 1.85 9.33 -1.80
N ALA A 122 1.91 9.13 -3.12
CA ALA A 122 1.09 9.88 -4.06
C ALA A 122 -0.27 9.20 -4.18
N TYR A 123 -1.35 9.98 -4.18
CA TYR A 123 -2.70 9.43 -4.23
C TYR A 123 -3.68 10.35 -4.93
N CYS A 124 -4.73 9.74 -5.50
CA CYS A 124 -5.87 10.44 -6.08
C CYS A 124 -7.14 9.63 -5.90
N GLY A 125 -8.28 10.29 -5.94
CA GLY A 125 -9.59 9.66 -5.89
C GLY A 125 -10.24 9.60 -7.27
N LYS A 126 -11.28 8.77 -7.40
CA LYS A 126 -12.13 8.69 -8.58
C LYS A 126 -13.59 8.67 -8.14
N ASN A 127 -14.38 9.57 -8.73
CA ASN A 127 -15.79 9.65 -8.45
C ASN A 127 -16.63 8.65 -9.27
N TYR A 128 -17.95 8.68 -9.10
CA TYR A 128 -18.86 7.80 -9.83
C TYR A 128 -18.83 8.02 -11.35
N TYR A 129 -18.63 9.24 -11.79
CA TYR A 129 -18.65 9.60 -13.20
C TYR A 129 -17.35 9.24 -13.94
N GLY A 130 -16.32 8.89 -13.17
CA GLY A 130 -15.04 8.50 -13.70
C GLY A 130 -13.99 9.60 -13.69
N ASP A 131 -14.35 10.77 -13.14
CA ASP A 131 -13.40 11.87 -12.99
C ASP A 131 -12.39 11.51 -11.91
N VAL A 132 -11.16 11.93 -12.14
CA VAL A 132 -10.03 11.71 -11.23
C VAL A 132 -9.71 13.05 -10.58
N SER A 133 -9.53 13.02 -9.26
CA SER A 133 -9.12 14.22 -8.50
C SER A 133 -7.70 14.64 -8.87
N GLU A 134 -7.27 15.78 -8.37
CA GLU A 134 -5.86 16.14 -8.32
C GLU A 134 -5.07 15.05 -7.58
N VAL A 135 -3.75 15.01 -7.83
CA VAL A 135 -2.86 14.18 -7.05
C VAL A 135 -2.46 14.89 -5.76
N TYR A 136 -2.53 14.17 -4.68
CA TYR A 136 -2.10 14.59 -3.34
C TYR A 136 -0.91 13.76 -2.89
N PHE A 137 -0.16 14.28 -1.92
CA PHE A 137 1.02 13.63 -1.37
C PHE A 137 0.91 13.57 0.16
N SER A 138 1.28 12.44 0.74
CA SER A 138 1.42 12.30 2.18
C SER A 138 2.60 13.13 2.70
N GLU A 139 2.68 13.27 4.03
CA GLU A 139 3.93 13.70 4.64
C GLU A 139 5.06 12.72 4.27
N PRO A 140 6.29 13.22 4.07
CA PRO A 140 7.44 12.37 3.79
C PRO A 140 7.75 11.42 4.95
N PHE A 141 8.12 10.19 4.62
CA PHE A 141 8.62 9.23 5.60
C PHE A 141 9.90 8.57 5.08
N ARG A 142 10.74 8.09 6.01
CA ARG A 142 11.99 7.44 5.65
C ARG A 142 12.05 6.02 6.19
N THR A 143 12.29 5.05 5.30
CA THR A 143 12.53 3.66 5.69
C THR A 143 13.77 3.54 6.57
N LYS A 144 13.77 2.55 7.45
CA LYS A 144 14.90 2.32 8.37
C LYS A 144 16.13 1.82 7.61
N LYS A 145 17.31 2.07 8.15
CA LYS A 145 18.55 1.50 7.63
C LYS A 145 18.57 -0.01 7.80
N LEU A 146 19.09 -0.71 6.79
CA LEU A 146 19.49 -2.12 7.01
C LEU A 146 20.72 -2.12 7.92
N VAL A 147 20.60 -2.83 9.02
CA VAL A 147 21.75 -3.08 9.91
C VAL A 147 22.56 -4.23 9.29
N LYS A 148 23.45 -3.88 8.35
CA LYS A 148 24.27 -4.88 7.63
C LYS A 148 25.36 -5.55 8.50
N ASP A 149 25.78 -4.87 9.55
CA ASP A 149 26.95 -5.24 10.34
C ASP A 149 26.60 -5.80 11.73
N ASN A 150 25.39 -6.32 11.89
CA ASN A 150 25.08 -7.08 13.10
C ASN A 150 25.75 -8.46 13.01
N PRO A 151 26.75 -8.77 13.84
CA PRO A 151 27.41 -10.10 13.85
C PRO A 151 26.42 -11.23 14.16
N ASP A 152 25.26 -10.92 14.72
CA ASP A 152 24.16 -11.84 14.97
C ASP A 152 23.11 -11.84 13.84
N ALA A 153 23.31 -11.09 12.77
CA ALA A 153 22.36 -11.01 11.64
C ALA A 153 22.08 -12.38 10.96
N ASN A 154 22.95 -13.36 11.16
CA ASN A 154 22.71 -14.74 10.74
C ASN A 154 21.81 -15.53 11.70
N LYS A 155 21.49 -14.95 12.86
CA LYS A 155 20.56 -15.52 13.84
C LYS A 155 19.27 -14.72 13.74
N SER A 156 18.40 -15.10 12.82
CA SER A 156 17.09 -14.46 12.67
C SER A 156 16.24 -14.53 13.95
N GLY A 157 16.64 -15.40 14.90
CA GLY A 157 15.89 -15.61 16.14
C GLY A 157 14.48 -16.16 15.90
N ILE A 158 14.18 -16.60 14.67
CA ILE A 158 12.86 -17.16 14.34
C ILE A 158 12.71 -18.50 15.03
N LEU A 159 11.75 -18.56 15.93
CA LEU A 159 11.29 -19.80 16.56
C LEU A 159 9.88 -20.10 16.05
N LEU A 160 9.70 -21.30 15.54
CA LEU A 160 8.41 -21.83 15.10
C LEU A 160 7.96 -22.93 16.05
N GLU A 161 6.85 -22.73 16.72
CA GLU A 161 6.24 -23.70 17.62
C GLU A 161 4.89 -24.16 17.06
N PHE A 162 4.63 -25.45 17.16
CA PHE A 162 3.38 -26.05 16.71
C PHE A 162 2.52 -26.45 17.90
N SER A 163 1.21 -26.17 17.82
CA SER A 163 0.22 -26.59 18.80
C SER A 163 -1.09 -26.97 18.13
N ASP A 164 -2.00 -27.59 18.89
CA ASP A 164 -3.37 -27.91 18.44
C ASP A 164 -3.43 -28.65 17.10
N ILE A 165 -2.53 -29.61 16.91
CA ILE A 165 -2.46 -30.41 15.68
C ILE A 165 -3.65 -31.36 15.63
N THR A 166 -4.49 -31.20 14.59
CA THR A 166 -5.63 -32.06 14.28
C THR A 166 -5.48 -32.69 12.90
N ARG A 167 -6.47 -33.46 12.46
CA ARG A 167 -6.45 -34.03 11.10
C ARG A 167 -6.59 -32.98 9.99
N THR A 168 -7.13 -31.81 10.30
CA THR A 168 -7.50 -30.79 9.32
C THR A 168 -6.98 -29.40 9.65
N SER A 169 -6.38 -29.21 10.82
CA SER A 169 -5.89 -27.93 11.27
C SER A 169 -4.60 -28.05 12.07
N LEU A 170 -3.82 -27.01 12.03
CA LEU A 170 -2.55 -26.84 12.71
C LEU A 170 -2.46 -25.39 13.17
N LYS A 171 -2.12 -25.18 14.45
CA LYS A 171 -1.77 -23.88 14.97
C LYS A 171 -0.27 -23.78 15.10
N PHE A 172 0.30 -22.69 14.66
CA PHE A 172 1.70 -22.39 14.83
C PHE A 172 1.88 -20.97 15.35
N ASN A 173 2.91 -20.79 16.16
CA ASN A 173 3.33 -19.50 16.67
C ASN A 173 4.72 -19.19 16.15
N PHE A 174 4.90 -17.98 15.65
CA PHE A 174 6.21 -17.44 15.29
C PHE A 174 6.66 -16.51 16.41
N THR A 175 7.90 -16.70 16.83
CA THR A 175 8.62 -15.71 17.62
C THR A 175 9.86 -15.30 16.82
N TYR A 176 10.14 -14.02 16.74
CA TYR A 176 11.28 -13.49 16.02
C TYR A 176 11.90 -12.31 16.75
N ASP A 177 13.16 -12.02 16.44
CA ASP A 177 13.84 -10.83 16.93
C ASP A 177 13.69 -9.69 15.90
N PRO A 178 12.89 -8.66 16.17
CA PRO A 178 12.67 -7.58 15.23
C PRO A 178 13.93 -6.73 14.96
N ALA A 179 14.95 -6.78 15.83
CA ALA A 179 16.22 -6.11 15.59
C ALA A 179 17.05 -6.81 14.51
N ASN A 180 16.86 -8.12 14.32
CA ASN A 180 17.65 -8.95 13.44
C ASN A 180 16.86 -9.54 12.26
N THR A 181 15.54 -9.34 12.24
CA THR A 181 14.64 -9.89 11.22
C THR A 181 13.95 -8.76 10.46
N ALA A 182 14.37 -8.51 9.23
CA ALA A 182 13.72 -7.51 8.37
C ALA A 182 12.39 -8.03 7.78
N CYS A 183 12.37 -9.29 7.42
CA CYS A 183 11.16 -10.00 6.96
C CYS A 183 11.39 -11.51 7.08
N PHE A 184 10.31 -12.26 7.09
CA PHE A 184 10.36 -13.71 6.95
C PHE A 184 9.28 -14.20 6.01
N LYS A 185 9.48 -15.40 5.47
CA LYS A 185 8.50 -16.05 4.60
C LYS A 185 8.24 -17.43 5.15
N PHE A 186 6.99 -17.86 5.07
CA PHE A 186 6.65 -19.24 5.40
C PHE A 186 5.61 -19.78 4.42
N ILE A 187 5.58 -21.09 4.29
CA ILE A 187 4.58 -21.81 3.52
C ILE A 187 4.29 -23.13 4.20
N CYS A 188 3.04 -23.53 4.20
CA CYS A 188 2.61 -24.84 4.64
C CYS A 188 2.28 -25.68 3.39
N ILE A 189 3.05 -26.73 3.18
CA ILE A 189 2.94 -27.58 2.00
C ILE A 189 2.69 -29.02 2.42
N LYS A 190 1.82 -29.69 1.69
CA LYS A 190 1.58 -31.11 1.89
C LYS A 190 2.83 -31.92 1.53
N ASN A 191 3.21 -32.84 2.41
CA ASN A 191 4.35 -33.70 2.15
C ASN A 191 4.14 -34.52 0.87
N GLY A 192 5.08 -34.41 -0.04
CA GLY A 192 5.05 -35.07 -1.38
C GLY A 192 4.63 -34.16 -2.55
N ASP A 193 4.09 -32.96 -2.26
CA ASP A 193 3.71 -31.97 -3.29
C ASP A 193 4.71 -30.79 -3.30
N PHE A 194 5.95 -31.03 -2.87
CA PHE A 194 6.93 -29.98 -2.67
C PHE A 194 7.78 -29.72 -3.91
N ASP A 195 7.55 -28.59 -4.56
CA ASP A 195 8.48 -27.97 -5.50
C ASP A 195 9.07 -26.70 -4.87
N LEU A 196 10.36 -26.74 -4.59
CA LEU A 196 11.08 -25.64 -3.94
C LEU A 196 11.07 -24.36 -4.76
N HIS A 197 11.04 -24.46 -6.07
CA HIS A 197 11.11 -23.32 -6.96
C HIS A 197 9.77 -22.60 -7.04
N GLU A 198 8.70 -23.33 -7.12
CA GLU A 198 7.34 -22.79 -7.13
C GLU A 198 6.96 -22.22 -5.75
N ALA A 199 7.35 -22.90 -4.66
CA ALA A 199 7.12 -22.44 -3.30
C ALA A 199 7.78 -21.07 -3.00
N TYR A 200 8.99 -20.83 -3.47
CA TYR A 200 9.70 -19.56 -3.26
C TYR A 200 9.05 -18.38 -3.97
N SER A 201 8.38 -18.61 -5.10
CA SER A 201 7.71 -17.55 -5.86
C SER A 201 6.36 -17.15 -5.25
N MET A 202 5.73 -18.02 -4.47
CA MET A 202 4.37 -17.81 -3.95
C MET A 202 4.31 -17.09 -2.60
N VAL A 203 5.43 -16.99 -1.86
CA VAL A 203 5.37 -16.51 -0.48
C VAL A 203 5.95 -15.12 -0.36
N THR A 204 5.07 -14.14 -0.32
CA THR A 204 5.39 -12.81 0.19
C THR A 204 4.54 -12.59 1.43
N VAL A 205 5.10 -12.75 2.62
CA VAL A 205 4.43 -12.43 3.88
C VAL A 205 5.05 -11.16 4.41
N PRO A 206 4.23 -10.16 4.72
CA PRO A 206 4.71 -8.96 5.41
C PRO A 206 5.29 -9.33 6.77
N PRO A 207 6.23 -8.53 7.30
CA PRO A 207 6.54 -8.61 8.71
C PRO A 207 5.24 -8.47 9.50
N VAL A 208 4.99 -9.42 10.38
CA VAL A 208 3.84 -9.38 11.28
C VAL A 208 4.36 -8.76 12.57
N ASP A 209 3.75 -7.63 12.94
CA ASP A 209 3.96 -7.03 14.26
C ASP A 209 3.37 -7.90 15.37
#